data_aaa666b3a5b958938dfe5d61b65cee20
#
_entry.id   aaa666b3a5b958938dfe5d61b65cee20
#
_cell.length_a   1.000
_cell.length_b   1.000
_cell.length_c   1.000
_cell.angle_alpha   90.00
_cell.angle_beta   90.00
_cell.angle_gamma   90.00
#
_symmetry.space_group_name_H-M   'P 1'
#
loop_
_entity.id
_entity.type
_entity.pdbx_description
1 polymer ?
#
loop_
_entity_poly.entity_id
_entity_poly.type
_entity_poly.pdbx_seq_one_letter_code
_entity_poly.pdbx_strand_id
1 'polypeptide(L)'
;SSLLDQKAVCEGGIEKYSHFKGLGIDLDQVSQCEFVKIRFGHMPKESYEKLKTVFKDNPYVMFYPCSEDKTDYWGAYFAPSDKVNEIDGIFAFLLFEPFEVTGAAGTVEEVIEQIKKSIEIIKSQIKETDDKIRELWQTEHDHRNKIYSNLVYQNSLYELRSYALHNDKYFMFTGFIPEGSEKKFKKELKNVGEISVEISNPPH
;
A
#
# COMPACT_ATOMS: atom_id res chain seq x y z
N SER A 1 9.64 -0.46 -3.67
CA SER A 1 8.17 -0.31 -3.74
C SER A 1 7.53 -1.67 -3.46
N SER A 2 6.40 -1.68 -2.77
CA SER A 2 5.67 -2.91 -2.49
C SER A 2 4.97 -3.43 -3.76
N LEU A 3 4.60 -4.72 -3.80
CA LEU A 3 3.81 -5.27 -4.91
C LEU A 3 2.46 -4.54 -5.07
N LEU A 4 1.90 -4.06 -3.98
CA LEU A 4 0.67 -3.26 -4.00
C LEU A 4 0.87 -1.90 -4.68
N ASP A 5 2.00 -1.23 -4.43
CA ASP A 5 2.33 0.03 -5.10
C ASP A 5 2.53 -0.18 -6.60
N GLN A 6 3.22 -1.25 -6.98
CA GLN A 6 3.42 -1.61 -8.40
C GLN A 6 2.08 -1.86 -9.10
N LYS A 7 1.17 -2.58 -8.45
CA LYS A 7 -0.18 -2.81 -8.97
C LYS A 7 -0.93 -1.50 -9.17
N ALA A 8 -0.91 -0.60 -8.18
CA ALA A 8 -1.58 0.70 -8.26
C ALA A 8 -1.04 1.57 -9.40
N VAL A 9 0.29 1.58 -9.59
CA VAL A 9 0.93 2.28 -10.73
C VAL A 9 0.48 1.71 -12.07
N CYS A 10 0.42 0.38 -12.21
CA CYS A 10 -0.07 -0.27 -13.42
C CYS A 10 -1.55 0.05 -13.70
N GLU A 11 -2.40 0.01 -12.67
CA GLU A 11 -3.84 0.35 -12.80
C GLU A 11 -4.03 1.82 -13.22
N GLY A 12 -3.30 2.76 -12.61
CA GLY A 12 -3.30 4.16 -13.02
C GLY A 12 -2.77 4.38 -14.45
N GLY A 13 -1.80 3.55 -14.88
CA GLY A 13 -1.34 3.52 -16.27
C GLY A 13 -2.45 3.14 -17.26
N ILE A 14 -3.20 2.07 -16.99
CA ILE A 14 -4.33 1.64 -17.83
C ILE A 14 -5.36 2.75 -17.98
N GLU A 15 -5.70 3.43 -16.88
CA GLU A 15 -6.67 4.54 -16.90
C GLU A 15 -6.21 5.63 -17.88
N LYS A 16 -4.97 6.10 -17.74
CA LYS A 16 -4.39 7.13 -18.59
C LYS A 16 -4.32 6.71 -20.07
N TYR A 17 -3.80 5.52 -20.37
CA TYR A 17 -3.73 5.01 -21.74
C TYR A 17 -5.13 4.81 -22.36
N SER A 18 -6.14 4.50 -21.54
CA SER A 18 -7.51 4.29 -22.03
C SER A 18 -8.11 5.52 -22.71
N HIS A 19 -7.65 6.72 -22.37
CA HIS A 19 -8.08 7.96 -22.99
C HIS A 19 -7.60 8.10 -24.44
N PHE A 20 -6.58 7.34 -24.85
CA PHE A 20 -5.97 7.39 -26.18
C PHE A 20 -6.33 6.21 -27.07
N LYS A 21 -7.29 5.37 -26.66
CA LYS A 21 -7.77 4.24 -27.48
C LYS A 21 -8.32 4.70 -28.81
N GLY A 22 -8.08 3.93 -29.86
CA GLY A 22 -8.56 4.22 -31.19
C GLY A 22 -7.73 5.23 -31.99
N LEU A 23 -6.61 5.71 -31.41
CA LEU A 23 -5.68 6.58 -32.16
C LEU A 23 -5.01 5.86 -33.35
N GLY A 24 -4.90 4.52 -33.30
CA GLY A 24 -4.28 3.72 -34.36
C GLY A 24 -2.82 4.07 -34.65
N ILE A 25 -2.15 4.73 -33.71
CA ILE A 25 -0.76 5.20 -33.82
C ILE A 25 0.14 4.22 -33.10
N ASP A 26 1.25 3.84 -33.76
CA ASP A 26 2.34 3.11 -33.15
C ASP A 26 3.22 4.07 -32.35
N LEU A 27 3.28 3.88 -31.03
CA LEU A 27 3.97 4.77 -30.11
C LEU A 27 5.48 4.76 -30.33
N ASP A 28 6.06 3.63 -30.79
CA ASP A 28 7.48 3.55 -31.15
C ASP A 28 7.81 4.43 -32.37
N GLN A 29 6.99 4.34 -33.41
CA GLN A 29 7.19 5.14 -34.63
C GLN A 29 7.08 6.63 -34.32
N VAL A 30 6.16 6.99 -33.43
CA VAL A 30 5.97 8.37 -32.99
C VAL A 30 7.18 8.88 -32.20
N SER A 31 7.71 8.06 -31.29
CA SER A 31 8.87 8.46 -30.47
C SER A 31 10.14 8.67 -31.29
N GLN A 32 10.29 7.94 -32.39
CA GLN A 32 11.45 7.97 -33.30
C GLN A 32 11.30 9.07 -34.40
N CYS A 33 10.16 9.72 -34.50
CA CYS A 33 9.97 10.76 -35.52
C CYS A 33 10.86 11.98 -35.24
N GLU A 34 11.79 12.28 -36.14
CA GLU A 34 12.73 13.38 -36.00
C GLU A 34 12.11 14.74 -36.36
N PHE A 35 11.17 14.75 -37.29
CA PHE A 35 10.62 16.00 -37.88
C PHE A 35 9.41 16.54 -37.11
N VAL A 36 8.68 15.70 -36.40
CA VAL A 36 7.51 16.06 -35.61
C VAL A 36 7.56 15.43 -34.25
N LYS A 37 7.37 16.24 -33.23
CA LYS A 37 7.20 15.74 -31.85
C LYS A 37 5.73 15.70 -31.51
N ILE A 38 5.28 14.56 -30.97
CA ILE A 38 3.92 14.37 -30.49
C ILE A 38 3.92 14.44 -28.98
N ARG A 39 2.96 15.18 -28.43
CA ARG A 39 2.73 15.30 -27.00
C ARG A 39 1.34 14.77 -26.67
N PHE A 40 1.29 13.76 -25.84
CA PHE A 40 0.04 13.24 -25.29
C PHE A 40 -0.25 13.91 -23.95
N GLY A 41 -1.52 14.14 -23.64
CA GLY A 41 -1.90 14.78 -22.38
C GLY A 41 -3.36 15.18 -22.37
N HIS A 42 -3.68 16.08 -21.46
CA HIS A 42 -5.03 16.65 -21.35
C HIS A 42 -4.99 18.15 -21.14
N MET A 43 -6.08 18.82 -21.43
CA MET A 43 -6.29 20.23 -21.18
C MET A 43 -7.73 20.52 -20.76
N PRO A 44 -7.97 21.58 -19.95
CA PRO A 44 -9.31 22.00 -19.59
C PRO A 44 -10.18 22.32 -20.83
N LYS A 45 -11.46 21.96 -20.77
CA LYS A 45 -12.42 22.22 -21.86
C LYS A 45 -12.46 23.70 -22.25
N GLU A 46 -12.36 24.61 -21.29
CA GLU A 46 -12.29 26.05 -21.56
C GLU A 46 -11.04 26.43 -22.36
N SER A 47 -9.90 25.80 -22.12
CA SER A 47 -8.65 26.04 -22.86
C SER A 47 -8.76 25.55 -24.31
N TYR A 48 -9.47 24.46 -24.56
CA TYR A 48 -9.74 23.96 -25.90
C TYR A 48 -10.61 24.94 -26.71
N GLU A 49 -11.60 25.56 -26.07
CA GLU A 49 -12.38 26.61 -26.74
C GLU A 49 -11.55 27.87 -27.03
N LYS A 50 -10.64 28.25 -26.14
CA LYS A 50 -9.65 29.31 -26.39
C LYS A 50 -8.72 28.97 -27.55
N LEU A 51 -8.24 27.71 -27.62
CA LEU A 51 -7.42 27.25 -28.74
C LEU A 51 -8.12 27.46 -30.09
N LYS A 52 -9.39 27.06 -30.21
CA LYS A 52 -10.19 27.20 -31.41
C LYS A 52 -10.45 28.64 -31.83
N THR A 53 -10.50 29.58 -30.90
CA THR A 53 -10.80 30.98 -31.15
C THR A 53 -9.55 31.82 -31.36
N VAL A 54 -8.56 31.71 -30.49
CA VAL A 54 -7.38 32.57 -30.48
C VAL A 54 -6.31 32.10 -31.45
N PHE A 55 -6.17 30.78 -31.63
CA PHE A 55 -5.12 30.20 -32.46
C PHE A 55 -5.64 29.62 -33.78
N LYS A 56 -6.86 29.99 -34.18
CA LYS A 56 -7.55 29.49 -35.37
C LYS A 56 -6.71 29.61 -36.66
N ASP A 57 -5.97 30.68 -36.78
CA ASP A 57 -5.20 31.00 -37.99
C ASP A 57 -3.75 30.49 -37.94
N ASN A 58 -3.36 29.82 -36.86
CA ASN A 58 -2.04 29.23 -36.74
C ASN A 58 -2.07 27.74 -37.18
N PRO A 59 -1.50 27.41 -38.34
CA PRO A 59 -1.58 26.05 -38.88
C PRO A 59 -0.75 25.02 -38.08
N TYR A 60 0.11 25.48 -37.16
CA TYR A 60 0.96 24.61 -36.37
C TYR A 60 0.38 24.29 -34.95
N VAL A 61 -0.67 25.01 -34.56
CA VAL A 61 -1.32 24.83 -33.27
C VAL A 61 -2.57 23.98 -33.43
N MET A 62 -2.37 22.67 -33.45
CA MET A 62 -3.45 21.71 -33.63
C MET A 62 -3.46 20.72 -32.47
N PHE A 63 -4.63 20.61 -31.84
CA PHE A 63 -4.89 19.59 -30.84
C PHE A 63 -5.90 18.57 -31.36
N TYR A 64 -5.59 17.33 -31.26
CA TYR A 64 -6.46 16.22 -31.66
C TYR A 64 -7.08 15.58 -30.41
N PRO A 65 -8.34 15.85 -30.10
CA PRO A 65 -9.03 15.26 -28.97
C PRO A 65 -9.34 13.78 -29.24
N CYS A 66 -8.97 12.90 -28.31
CA CYS A 66 -9.22 11.46 -28.39
C CYS A 66 -10.38 11.04 -27.50
N SER A 67 -10.48 11.63 -26.31
CA SER A 67 -11.57 11.41 -25.37
C SER A 67 -11.81 12.65 -24.51
N GLU A 68 -12.89 12.63 -23.74
CA GLU A 68 -13.19 13.69 -22.77
C GLU A 68 -13.63 13.08 -21.45
N ASP A 69 -13.34 13.79 -20.37
CA ASP A 69 -13.93 13.56 -19.06
C ASP A 69 -14.82 14.75 -18.65
N LYS A 70 -15.09 14.91 -17.34
CA LYS A 70 -15.96 15.99 -16.85
C LYS A 70 -15.39 17.39 -17.11
N THR A 71 -14.08 17.55 -16.96
CA THR A 71 -13.38 18.84 -16.94
C THR A 71 -12.45 19.04 -18.12
N ASP A 72 -11.89 17.97 -18.67
CA ASP A 72 -10.79 18.01 -19.60
C ASP A 72 -11.06 17.27 -20.91
N TYR A 73 -10.35 17.68 -21.96
CA TYR A 73 -10.14 16.90 -23.17
C TYR A 73 -8.78 16.22 -23.11
N TRP A 74 -8.77 14.92 -23.34
CA TRP A 74 -7.58 14.10 -23.50
C TRP A 74 -7.26 13.96 -24.98
N GLY A 75 -5.99 14.14 -25.34
CA GLY A 75 -5.61 14.08 -26.75
C GLY A 75 -4.12 14.30 -26.96
N ALA A 76 -3.78 14.62 -28.19
CA ALA A 76 -2.41 14.85 -28.57
C ALA A 76 -2.28 16.13 -29.43
N TYR A 77 -1.14 16.80 -29.33
CA TYR A 77 -0.75 17.82 -30.28
C TYR A 77 0.55 17.47 -30.98
N PHE A 78 0.76 18.08 -32.13
CA PHE A 78 1.87 17.84 -33.03
C PHE A 78 2.70 19.10 -33.15
N ALA A 79 3.98 19.04 -32.91
CA ALA A 79 4.89 20.17 -33.03
C ALA A 79 6.01 19.83 -34.01
N PRO A 80 6.19 20.58 -35.10
CA PRO A 80 7.41 20.49 -35.89
C PRO A 80 8.66 20.71 -35.05
N SER A 81 9.73 19.94 -35.30
CA SER A 81 10.92 19.94 -34.47
C SER A 81 11.62 21.31 -34.39
N ASP A 82 11.49 22.14 -35.42
CA ASP A 82 12.01 23.52 -35.47
C ASP A 82 11.18 24.51 -34.64
N LYS A 83 9.93 24.18 -34.29
CA LYS A 83 8.97 25.03 -33.58
C LYS A 83 8.51 24.47 -32.25
N VAL A 84 9.12 23.37 -31.78
CA VAL A 84 8.71 22.66 -30.56
C VAL A 84 8.58 23.59 -29.37
N ASN A 85 9.58 24.45 -29.12
CA ASN A 85 9.59 25.33 -27.94
C ASN A 85 8.46 26.38 -27.99
N GLU A 86 8.14 26.90 -29.20
CA GLU A 86 7.06 27.85 -29.36
C GLU A 86 5.69 27.21 -29.14
N ILE A 87 5.49 26.02 -29.72
CA ILE A 87 4.23 25.30 -29.62
C ILE A 87 4.03 24.73 -28.18
N ASP A 88 5.06 24.15 -27.59
CA ASP A 88 5.02 23.70 -26.18
C ASP A 88 4.67 24.87 -25.24
N GLY A 89 5.21 26.08 -25.50
CA GLY A 89 4.86 27.29 -24.76
C GLY A 89 3.39 27.70 -24.90
N ILE A 90 2.80 27.59 -26.10
CA ILE A 90 1.37 27.85 -26.34
C ILE A 90 0.50 26.86 -25.60
N PHE A 91 0.83 25.56 -25.64
CA PHE A 91 0.07 24.54 -24.94
C PHE A 91 0.23 24.62 -23.42
N ALA A 92 1.40 25.02 -22.92
CA ALA A 92 1.58 25.33 -21.50
C ALA A 92 0.69 26.52 -21.06
N PHE A 93 0.58 27.57 -21.87
CA PHE A 93 -0.34 28.70 -21.61
C PHE A 93 -1.81 28.25 -21.60
N LEU A 94 -2.16 27.24 -22.39
CA LEU A 94 -3.48 26.61 -22.42
C LEU A 94 -3.69 25.58 -21.32
N LEU A 95 -2.81 25.51 -20.34
CA LEU A 95 -2.84 24.57 -19.21
C LEU A 95 -2.87 23.10 -19.65
N PHE A 96 -2.17 22.81 -20.75
CA PHE A 96 -2.00 21.42 -21.17
C PHE A 96 -1.04 20.70 -20.23
N GLU A 97 -1.48 19.58 -19.69
CA GLU A 97 -0.66 18.71 -18.85
C GLU A 97 -0.16 17.50 -19.66
N PRO A 98 1.14 17.43 -19.94
CA PRO A 98 1.68 16.34 -20.75
C PRO A 98 1.65 15.01 -19.98
N PHE A 99 1.32 13.94 -20.69
CA PHE A 99 1.45 12.56 -20.25
C PHE A 99 2.64 11.92 -20.96
N GLU A 100 3.66 11.55 -20.21
CA GLU A 100 4.83 10.88 -20.75
C GLU A 100 4.54 9.43 -21.11
N VAL A 101 4.67 9.12 -22.39
CA VAL A 101 4.59 7.76 -22.93
C VAL A 101 6.00 7.20 -22.98
N THR A 102 6.50 6.70 -21.85
CA THR A 102 7.86 6.15 -21.76
C THR A 102 7.85 4.63 -21.86
N GLY A 103 8.69 4.08 -22.74
CA GLY A 103 8.92 2.63 -22.84
C GLY A 103 7.74 1.80 -23.37
N ALA A 104 6.74 2.46 -23.94
CA ALA A 104 5.61 1.78 -24.57
C ALA A 104 5.96 1.43 -26.02
N ALA A 105 5.90 0.15 -26.35
CA ALA A 105 6.13 -0.37 -27.72
C ALA A 105 4.80 -0.84 -28.32
N GLY A 106 4.54 -0.46 -29.58
CA GLY A 106 3.34 -0.83 -30.30
C GLY A 106 2.18 0.15 -30.12
N THR A 107 0.96 -0.32 -30.36
CA THR A 107 -0.26 0.49 -30.24
C THR A 107 -0.69 0.68 -28.79
N VAL A 108 -1.54 1.68 -28.53
CA VAL A 108 -2.10 1.93 -27.19
C VAL A 108 -2.81 0.70 -26.64
N GLU A 109 -3.53 -0.02 -27.48
CA GLU A 109 -4.25 -1.24 -27.13
C GLU A 109 -3.29 -2.35 -26.70
N GLU A 110 -2.19 -2.52 -27.42
CA GLU A 110 -1.15 -3.51 -27.08
C GLU A 110 -0.47 -3.17 -25.77
N VAL A 111 -0.17 -1.90 -25.53
CA VAL A 111 0.39 -1.43 -24.24
C VAL A 111 -0.56 -1.70 -23.09
N ILE A 112 -1.85 -1.41 -23.23
CA ILE A 112 -2.85 -1.72 -22.21
C ILE A 112 -2.90 -3.23 -21.93
N GLU A 113 -2.81 -4.07 -22.97
CA GLU A 113 -2.82 -5.51 -22.80
C GLU A 113 -1.56 -6.04 -22.08
N GLN A 114 -0.40 -5.47 -22.38
CA GLN A 114 0.85 -5.77 -21.68
C GLN A 114 0.77 -5.38 -20.20
N ILE A 115 0.23 -4.21 -19.89
CA ILE A 115 0.04 -3.76 -18.50
C ILE A 115 -0.94 -4.69 -17.75
N LYS A 116 -2.03 -5.12 -18.38
CA LYS A 116 -2.96 -6.10 -17.79
C LYS A 116 -2.28 -7.42 -17.47
N LYS A 117 -1.45 -7.95 -18.38
CA LYS A 117 -0.67 -9.16 -18.12
C LYS A 117 0.29 -8.98 -16.93
N SER A 118 0.93 -7.82 -16.83
CA SER A 118 1.79 -7.50 -15.69
C SER A 118 1.00 -7.46 -14.36
N ILE A 119 -0.21 -6.91 -14.37
CA ILE A 119 -1.10 -6.92 -13.19
C ILE A 119 -1.46 -8.34 -12.75
N GLU A 120 -1.74 -9.24 -13.69
CA GLU A 120 -2.06 -10.64 -13.35
C GLU A 120 -0.85 -11.37 -12.74
N ILE A 121 0.36 -11.10 -13.22
CA ILE A 121 1.60 -11.61 -12.62
C ILE A 121 1.76 -11.08 -11.18
N ILE A 122 1.58 -9.78 -10.98
CA ILE A 122 1.67 -9.15 -9.64
C ILE A 122 0.63 -9.74 -8.69
N LYS A 123 -0.62 -9.92 -9.13
CA LYS A 123 -1.68 -10.57 -8.33
C LYS A 123 -1.30 -11.99 -7.91
N SER A 124 -0.69 -12.77 -8.82
CA SER A 124 -0.22 -14.11 -8.52
C SER A 124 0.87 -14.10 -7.45
N GLN A 125 1.83 -13.17 -7.54
CA GLN A 125 2.90 -12.99 -6.54
C GLN A 125 2.37 -12.58 -5.17
N ILE A 126 1.38 -11.68 -5.13
CA ILE A 126 0.71 -11.28 -3.89
C ILE A 126 0.06 -12.52 -3.25
N LYS A 127 -0.70 -13.30 -4.02
CA LYS A 127 -1.36 -14.50 -3.52
C LYS A 127 -0.35 -15.52 -2.97
N GLU A 128 0.72 -15.79 -3.71
CA GLU A 128 1.77 -16.70 -3.25
C GLU A 128 2.40 -16.25 -1.93
N THR A 129 2.64 -14.94 -1.80
CA THR A 129 3.19 -14.35 -0.58
C THR A 129 2.23 -14.48 0.60
N ASP A 130 0.94 -14.21 0.37
CA ASP A 130 -0.11 -14.37 1.40
C ASP A 130 -0.26 -15.83 1.83
N ASP A 131 -0.18 -16.77 0.91
CA ASP A 131 -0.24 -18.20 1.22
C ASP A 131 0.98 -18.64 2.05
N LYS A 132 2.20 -18.18 1.73
CA LYS A 132 3.41 -18.40 2.54
C LYS A 132 3.29 -17.81 3.94
N ILE A 133 2.77 -16.59 4.07
CA ILE A 133 2.52 -15.97 5.38
C ILE A 133 1.55 -16.83 6.18
N ARG A 134 0.46 -17.30 5.57
CA ARG A 134 -0.54 -18.14 6.23
C ARG A 134 0.06 -19.48 6.70
N GLU A 135 0.88 -20.12 5.87
CA GLU A 135 1.60 -21.35 6.20
C GLU A 135 2.53 -21.13 7.40
N LEU A 136 3.34 -20.08 7.39
CA LEU A 136 4.22 -19.72 8.51
C LEU A 136 3.42 -19.47 9.79
N TRP A 137 2.29 -18.77 9.71
CA TRP A 137 1.42 -18.56 10.86
C TRP A 137 0.89 -19.86 11.45
N GLN A 138 0.57 -20.84 10.61
CA GLN A 138 0.08 -22.15 11.06
C GLN A 138 1.21 -22.99 11.67
N THR A 139 2.37 -23.04 11.04
CA THR A 139 3.51 -23.83 11.53
C THR A 139 4.08 -23.30 12.85
N GLU A 140 4.13 -21.97 13.00
CA GLU A 140 4.66 -21.32 14.21
C GLU A 140 3.63 -21.15 15.33
N HIS A 141 2.39 -21.59 15.13
CA HIS A 141 1.31 -21.42 16.10
C HIS A 141 1.66 -21.96 17.48
N ASP A 142 2.15 -23.19 17.57
CA ASP A 142 2.45 -23.86 18.84
C ASP A 142 3.66 -23.22 19.54
N HIS A 143 4.68 -22.83 18.77
CA HIS A 143 5.85 -22.15 19.31
C HIS A 143 5.48 -20.79 19.90
N ARG A 144 4.72 -20.01 19.16
CA ARG A 144 4.21 -18.71 19.60
C ARG A 144 3.36 -18.82 20.86
N ASN A 145 2.46 -19.80 20.93
CA ASN A 145 1.60 -20.01 22.09
C ASN A 145 2.41 -20.40 23.33
N LYS A 146 3.47 -21.21 23.18
CA LYS A 146 4.40 -21.52 24.28
C LYS A 146 5.10 -20.28 24.80
N ILE A 147 5.62 -19.44 23.89
CA ILE A 147 6.28 -18.18 24.28
C ILE A 147 5.29 -17.27 25.00
N TYR A 148 4.09 -17.08 24.44
CA TYR A 148 3.06 -16.24 25.04
C TYR A 148 2.66 -16.74 26.44
N SER A 149 2.38 -18.04 26.58
CA SER A 149 2.01 -18.64 27.86
C SER A 149 3.12 -18.48 28.90
N ASN A 150 4.39 -18.63 28.47
CA ASN A 150 5.54 -18.42 29.37
C ASN A 150 5.64 -16.94 29.80
N LEU A 151 5.45 -15.99 28.87
CA LEU A 151 5.45 -14.56 29.21
C LEU A 151 4.33 -14.20 30.17
N VAL A 152 3.11 -14.70 29.95
CA VAL A 152 1.98 -14.50 30.86
C VAL A 152 2.29 -15.07 32.24
N TYR A 153 2.84 -16.29 32.29
CA TYR A 153 3.25 -16.91 33.54
C TYR A 153 4.32 -16.08 34.28
N GLN A 154 5.36 -15.64 33.59
CA GLN A 154 6.39 -14.78 34.16
C GLN A 154 5.82 -13.45 34.68
N ASN A 155 4.94 -12.83 33.92
CA ASN A 155 4.26 -11.59 34.33
C ASN A 155 3.45 -11.81 35.60
N SER A 156 2.70 -12.90 35.69
CA SER A 156 1.95 -13.27 36.90
C SER A 156 2.85 -13.47 38.10
N LEU A 157 4.04 -14.07 37.91
CA LEU A 157 5.03 -14.21 38.98
C LEU A 157 5.56 -12.83 39.43
N TYR A 158 5.81 -11.90 38.50
CA TYR A 158 6.22 -10.54 38.85
C TYR A 158 5.13 -9.79 39.62
N GLU A 159 3.89 -9.92 39.21
CA GLU A 159 2.75 -9.35 39.93
C GLU A 159 2.63 -9.94 41.34
N LEU A 160 2.72 -11.25 41.49
CA LEU A 160 2.72 -11.89 42.83
C LEU A 160 3.86 -11.39 43.70
N ARG A 161 5.06 -11.19 43.14
CA ARG A 161 6.19 -10.62 43.89
C ARG A 161 5.91 -9.23 44.43
N SER A 162 5.10 -8.43 43.77
CA SER A 162 4.74 -7.09 44.24
C SER A 162 3.89 -7.11 45.53
N TYR A 163 3.19 -8.22 45.78
CA TYR A 163 2.41 -8.44 46.99
C TYR A 163 3.20 -9.16 48.10
N ALA A 164 4.42 -9.61 47.79
CA ALA A 164 5.27 -10.29 48.78
C ALA A 164 6.14 -9.30 49.55
N LEU A 165 6.07 -9.31 50.86
CA LEU A 165 7.09 -8.69 51.68
C LEU A 165 8.32 -9.61 51.66
N HIS A 166 9.49 -9.06 51.41
CA HIS A 166 10.72 -9.84 51.37
C HIS A 166 11.84 -9.17 52.18
N ASN A 167 12.68 -10.00 52.73
CA ASN A 167 14.01 -9.63 53.18
C ASN A 167 15.01 -10.53 52.46
N ASP A 168 16.32 -10.39 52.74
CA ASP A 168 17.38 -11.13 52.06
C ASP A 168 17.25 -12.67 52.09
N LYS A 169 16.41 -13.22 52.97
CA LYS A 169 16.27 -14.66 53.20
C LYS A 169 14.87 -15.22 52.96
N TYR A 170 13.82 -14.43 53.14
CA TYR A 170 12.44 -14.93 53.19
C TYR A 170 11.50 -14.05 52.36
N PHE A 171 10.51 -14.70 51.76
CA PHE A 171 9.33 -14.05 51.21
C PHE A 171 8.13 -14.31 52.11
N MET A 172 7.34 -13.30 52.38
CA MET A 172 6.12 -13.40 53.18
C MET A 172 4.92 -12.99 52.31
N PHE A 173 3.94 -13.88 52.23
CA PHE A 173 2.66 -13.64 51.58
C PHE A 173 1.56 -13.65 52.62
N THR A 174 0.66 -12.68 52.55
CA THR A 174 -0.55 -12.63 53.38
C THR A 174 -1.76 -12.75 52.47
N GLY A 175 -2.72 -13.57 52.81
CA GLY A 175 -3.93 -13.76 52.00
C GLY A 175 -5.06 -14.39 52.83
N PHE A 176 -6.23 -14.44 52.22
CA PHE A 176 -7.42 -15.03 52.84
C PHE A 176 -7.71 -16.39 52.22
N ILE A 177 -8.09 -17.36 53.03
CA ILE A 177 -8.53 -18.68 52.60
C ILE A 177 -9.98 -18.90 53.06
N PRO A 178 -10.81 -19.64 52.27
CA PRO A 178 -12.19 -19.96 52.68
C PRO A 178 -12.19 -20.76 53.99
N GLU A 179 -13.15 -20.46 54.84
CA GLU A 179 -13.36 -21.19 56.10
C GLU A 179 -13.52 -22.68 55.80
N GLY A 180 -12.90 -23.51 56.60
CA GLY A 180 -12.90 -24.98 56.41
C GLY A 180 -11.87 -25.53 55.43
N SER A 181 -11.17 -24.67 54.63
CA SER A 181 -10.13 -25.12 53.69
C SER A 181 -8.72 -25.22 54.29
N GLU A 182 -8.54 -24.87 55.54
CA GLU A 182 -7.24 -24.76 56.21
C GLU A 182 -6.45 -26.08 56.22
N LYS A 183 -7.12 -27.21 56.49
CA LYS A 183 -6.47 -28.52 56.52
C LYS A 183 -5.95 -28.95 55.15
N LYS A 184 -6.76 -28.67 54.08
CA LYS A 184 -6.36 -28.98 52.72
C LYS A 184 -5.22 -28.08 52.28
N PHE A 185 -5.27 -26.79 52.57
CA PHE A 185 -4.24 -25.82 52.26
C PHE A 185 -2.89 -26.19 52.93
N LYS A 186 -2.88 -26.47 54.23
CA LYS A 186 -1.68 -26.91 54.93
C LYS A 186 -1.09 -28.20 54.35
N LYS A 187 -1.94 -29.14 53.89
CA LYS A 187 -1.48 -30.38 53.27
C LYS A 187 -0.79 -30.15 51.93
N GLU A 188 -1.35 -29.30 51.10
CA GLU A 188 -0.77 -28.98 49.80
C GLU A 188 0.57 -28.22 49.93
N LEU A 189 0.67 -27.29 50.87
CA LEU A 189 1.90 -26.53 51.11
C LEU A 189 3.06 -27.38 51.62
N LYS A 190 2.80 -28.51 52.33
CA LYS A 190 3.86 -29.43 52.75
C LYS A 190 4.65 -30.03 51.59
N ASN A 191 4.05 -30.07 50.41
CA ASN A 191 4.67 -30.60 49.18
C ASN A 191 5.55 -29.58 48.47
N VAL A 192 5.56 -28.31 48.90
CA VAL A 192 6.21 -27.20 48.16
C VAL A 192 7.63 -26.87 48.72
N GLY A 193 8.00 -27.43 49.87
CA GLY A 193 9.31 -27.21 50.46
C GLY A 193 9.25 -26.62 51.88
N GLU A 194 10.30 -25.92 52.33
CA GLU A 194 10.37 -25.29 53.67
C GLU A 194 9.48 -24.03 53.71
N ILE A 195 8.20 -24.24 54.02
CA ILE A 195 7.22 -23.16 54.18
C ILE A 195 6.70 -23.18 55.62
N SER A 196 6.74 -22.02 56.28
CA SER A 196 6.07 -21.79 57.56
C SER A 196 4.70 -21.15 57.30
N VAL A 197 3.64 -21.74 57.82
CA VAL A 197 2.26 -21.26 57.65
C VAL A 197 1.64 -20.94 58.99
N GLU A 198 1.27 -19.69 59.17
CA GLU A 198 0.47 -19.21 60.27
C GLU A 198 -0.96 -18.90 59.79
N ILE A 199 -1.96 -19.41 60.47
CA ILE A 199 -3.38 -19.15 60.15
C ILE A 199 -3.98 -18.51 61.39
N SER A 200 -4.55 -17.30 61.19
CA SER A 200 -5.23 -16.54 62.20
C SER A 200 -6.60 -16.07 61.72
N ASN A 201 -7.49 -15.72 62.59
CA ASN A 201 -8.76 -15.10 62.21
C ASN A 201 -8.50 -13.72 61.58
N PRO A 202 -9.30 -13.32 60.61
CA PRO A 202 -9.18 -12.00 60.02
C PRO A 202 -9.31 -10.91 61.09
N PRO A 203 -8.54 -9.81 60.98
CA PRO A 203 -8.71 -8.69 61.89
C PRO A 203 -10.11 -8.07 61.71
N HIS A 204 -10.74 -7.74 62.84
CA HIS A 204 -12.05 -7.09 62.89
C HIS A 204 -11.99 -5.66 62.36
#